data_b20d8a08b8aa909dd9fb5ddd7cc122fc
#
_entry.id   b20d8a08b8aa909dd9fb5ddd7cc122fc
#
_cell.length_a   1.000
_cell.length_b   1.000
_cell.length_c   1.000
_cell.angle_alpha   90.00
_cell.angle_beta   90.00
_cell.angle_gamma   90.00
#
_symmetry.space_group_name_H-M   'P 1'
#
loop_
_entity.id
_entity.type
_entity.pdbx_description
1 polymer ?
#
loop_
_entity_poly.entity_id
_entity_poly.type
_entity_poly.pdbx_seq_one_letter_code
_entity_poly.pdbx_strand_id
1 'polypeptide(L)'
;LELKTQIKRILEKIILTQVTASLTPEVLAPILEGLIKKFLDHKVDPQNIRVVLSPADLEKLKKGFIAKLHQELKKPIEFRSSDDIKGGFTISFDAGKSSFDFSDASLAEYLSGVLHPDVASLLKEAVGQL
;
A
#
# COMPACT_ATOMS: atom_id res chain seq x y z
N LEU A 1 2.22 -27.70 -16.94
CA LEU A 1 1.49 -26.44 -17.12
C LEU A 1 0.62 -26.11 -15.92
N GLU A 2 -0.21 -27.03 -15.48
CA GLU A 2 -1.06 -26.81 -14.30
C GLU A 2 -0.24 -26.66 -13.03
N LEU A 3 0.80 -27.46 -12.85
CA LEU A 3 1.67 -27.39 -11.68
C LEU A 3 2.37 -26.03 -11.61
N LYS A 4 2.87 -25.53 -12.73
CA LYS A 4 3.52 -24.22 -12.80
C LYS A 4 2.55 -23.09 -12.45
N THR A 5 1.32 -23.18 -12.95
CA THR A 5 0.26 -22.21 -12.65
C THR A 5 -0.12 -22.25 -11.17
N GLN A 6 -0.25 -23.45 -10.60
CA GLN A 6 -0.57 -23.61 -9.17
C GLN A 6 0.52 -23.06 -8.28
N ILE A 7 1.79 -23.33 -8.61
CA ILE A 7 2.94 -22.80 -7.85
C ILE A 7 2.94 -21.27 -7.91
N LYS A 8 2.70 -20.70 -9.08
CA LYS A 8 2.63 -19.24 -9.26
C LYS A 8 1.54 -18.64 -8.36
N ARG A 9 0.35 -19.25 -8.33
CA ARG A 9 -0.76 -18.76 -7.48
C ARG A 9 -0.42 -18.84 -5.99
N ILE A 10 0.23 -19.93 -5.58
CA ILE A 10 0.64 -20.11 -4.18
C ILE A 10 1.66 -19.04 -3.81
N LEU A 11 2.66 -18.79 -4.66
CA LEU A 11 3.67 -17.77 -4.43
C LEU A 11 3.07 -16.37 -4.37
N GLU A 12 2.15 -16.04 -5.27
CA GLU A 12 1.46 -14.75 -5.25
C GLU A 12 0.67 -14.56 -3.96
N LYS A 13 0.01 -15.62 -3.50
CA LYS A 13 -0.76 -15.59 -2.26
C LYS A 13 0.16 -15.40 -1.04
N ILE A 14 1.32 -16.07 -1.03
CA ILE A 14 2.30 -15.91 0.04
C ILE A 14 2.84 -14.47 0.07
N ILE A 15 3.18 -13.93 -1.11
CA ILE A 15 3.65 -12.54 -1.23
C ILE A 15 2.59 -11.57 -0.70
N LEU A 16 1.34 -11.72 -1.11
CA LEU A 16 0.26 -10.87 -0.65
C LEU A 16 0.10 -10.94 0.87
N THR A 17 0.11 -12.15 1.43
CA THR A 17 -0.02 -12.34 2.88
C THR A 17 1.12 -11.64 3.65
N GLN A 18 2.34 -11.78 3.17
CA GLN A 18 3.50 -11.14 3.82
C GLN A 18 3.48 -9.63 3.67
N VAL A 19 3.10 -9.12 2.50
CA VAL A 19 2.96 -7.68 2.27
C VAL A 19 1.89 -7.09 3.20
N THR A 20 0.72 -7.72 3.26
CA THR A 20 -0.37 -7.25 4.13
C THR A 20 0.07 -7.22 5.60
N ALA A 21 0.75 -8.27 6.06
CA ALA A 21 1.24 -8.36 7.43
C ALA A 21 2.33 -7.32 7.74
N SER A 22 3.10 -6.90 6.74
CA SER A 22 4.17 -5.91 6.92
C SER A 22 3.67 -4.47 6.93
N LEU A 23 2.48 -4.20 6.40
CA LEU A 23 1.92 -2.86 6.30
C LEU A 23 1.11 -2.50 7.55
N THR A 24 1.80 -2.45 8.69
CA THR A 24 1.18 -2.08 9.97
C THR A 24 0.99 -0.55 10.05
N PRO A 25 0.09 -0.06 10.92
CA PRO A 25 -0.05 1.39 11.13
C PRO A 25 1.25 2.07 11.52
N GLU A 26 2.11 1.40 12.28
CA GLU A 26 3.41 1.92 12.70
C GLU A 26 4.35 2.13 11.52
N VAL A 27 4.24 1.32 10.48
CA VAL A 27 5.00 1.46 9.23
C VAL A 27 4.38 2.54 8.34
N LEU A 28 3.05 2.58 8.26
CA LEU A 28 2.33 3.49 7.37
C LEU A 28 2.44 4.96 7.82
N ALA A 29 2.40 5.22 9.12
CA ALA A 29 2.39 6.59 9.64
C ALA A 29 3.60 7.42 9.17
N PRO A 30 4.86 6.96 9.32
CA PRO A 30 6.01 7.74 8.83
C PRO A 30 6.00 7.94 7.31
N ILE A 31 5.54 6.94 6.56
CA ILE A 31 5.47 7.03 5.10
C ILE A 31 4.46 8.10 4.69
N LEU A 32 3.26 8.05 5.26
CA LEU A 32 2.22 9.05 5.00
C LEU A 32 2.66 10.45 5.40
N GLU A 33 3.27 10.58 6.58
CA GLU A 33 3.78 11.88 7.05
C GLU A 33 4.80 12.45 6.08
N GLY A 34 5.76 11.64 5.63
CA GLY A 34 6.78 12.06 4.68
C GLY A 34 6.20 12.49 3.34
N LEU A 35 5.26 11.71 2.79
CA LEU A 35 4.60 12.04 1.53
C LEU A 35 3.79 13.33 1.64
N ILE A 36 2.99 13.47 2.68
CA ILE A 36 2.14 14.64 2.89
C ILE A 36 2.98 15.91 3.04
N LYS A 37 4.00 15.87 3.90
CA LYS A 37 4.87 17.01 4.11
C LYS A 37 5.62 17.42 2.85
N LYS A 38 6.08 16.44 2.07
CA LYS A 38 6.77 16.70 0.82
C LYS A 38 5.89 17.43 -0.19
N PHE A 39 4.64 16.99 -0.34
CA PHE A 39 3.70 17.61 -1.26
C PHE A 39 3.21 18.98 -0.76
N LEU A 40 3.07 19.16 0.54
CA LEU A 40 2.76 20.48 1.10
C LEU A 40 3.89 21.48 0.83
N ASP A 41 5.15 21.06 0.87
CA ASP A 41 6.30 21.91 0.50
C ASP A 41 6.24 22.32 -0.97
N HIS A 42 5.60 21.51 -1.83
CA HIS A 42 5.37 21.83 -3.23
C HIS A 42 4.05 22.59 -3.46
N LYS A 43 3.52 23.21 -2.40
CA LYS A 43 2.32 24.07 -2.43
C LYS A 43 1.03 23.37 -2.82
N VAL A 44 0.93 22.06 -2.59
CA VAL A 44 -0.34 21.34 -2.72
C VAL A 44 -1.25 21.78 -1.57
N ASP A 45 -2.51 22.12 -1.90
CA ASP A 45 -3.49 22.48 -0.87
C ASP A 45 -3.85 21.24 -0.06
N PRO A 46 -3.78 21.28 1.28
CA PRO A 46 -4.18 20.15 2.12
C PRO A 46 -5.59 19.63 1.84
N GLN A 47 -6.52 20.49 1.44
CA GLN A 47 -7.89 20.09 1.08
C GLN A 47 -7.94 19.18 -0.15
N ASN A 48 -6.92 19.20 -1.00
CA ASN A 48 -6.82 18.35 -2.18
C ASN A 48 -6.22 16.97 -1.87
N ILE A 49 -5.71 16.78 -0.67
CA ILE A 49 -5.09 15.51 -0.26
C ILE A 49 -6.17 14.59 0.31
N ARG A 50 -6.28 13.39 -0.26
CA ARG A 50 -7.20 12.35 0.20
C ARG A 50 -6.44 11.06 0.40
N VAL A 51 -6.59 10.47 1.56
CA VAL A 51 -5.96 9.20 1.92
C VAL A 51 -7.05 8.19 2.22
N VAL A 52 -6.95 7.00 1.62
CA VAL A 52 -7.87 5.90 1.88
C VAL A 52 -7.08 4.74 2.47
N LEU A 53 -7.56 4.22 3.59
CA LEU A 53 -6.93 3.14 4.37
C LEU A 53 -7.95 2.04 4.63
N SER A 54 -7.48 0.91 5.17
CA SER A 54 -8.41 -0.08 5.70
C SER A 54 -9.14 0.51 6.93
N PRO A 55 -10.37 0.04 7.23
CA PRO A 55 -11.09 0.52 8.41
C PRO A 55 -10.31 0.33 9.71
N ALA A 56 -9.62 -0.80 9.86
CA ALA A 56 -8.83 -1.08 11.06
C ALA A 56 -7.64 -0.14 11.20
N ASP A 57 -6.92 0.14 10.10
CA ASP A 57 -5.75 1.03 10.12
C ASP A 57 -6.18 2.48 10.37
N LEU A 58 -7.28 2.91 9.76
CA LEU A 58 -7.82 4.25 10.00
C LEU A 58 -8.14 4.45 11.47
N GLU A 59 -8.77 3.47 12.09
CA GLU A 59 -9.14 3.53 13.51
C GLU A 59 -7.90 3.64 14.40
N LYS A 60 -6.86 2.87 14.10
CA LYS A 60 -5.61 2.88 14.86
C LYS A 60 -4.82 4.19 14.70
N LEU A 61 -4.87 4.81 13.52
CA LEU A 61 -4.15 6.05 13.24
C LEU A 61 -4.90 7.30 13.69
N LYS A 62 -6.18 7.19 13.94
CA LYS A 62 -7.07 8.33 14.21
C LYS A 62 -6.68 9.15 15.44
N LYS A 63 -6.34 8.51 16.54
CA LYS A 63 -6.05 9.17 17.82
C LYS A 63 -4.63 9.73 17.91
N GLY A 64 -3.69 9.13 17.20
CA GLY A 64 -2.29 9.55 17.24
C GLY A 64 -1.92 10.40 16.04
N PHE A 65 -1.58 9.75 14.95
CA PHE A 65 -1.03 10.38 13.74
C PHE A 65 -1.99 11.40 13.11
N ILE A 66 -3.24 11.01 12.88
CA ILE A 66 -4.21 11.89 12.19
C ILE A 66 -4.54 13.10 13.06
N ALA A 67 -4.74 12.90 14.35
CA ALA A 67 -5.03 13.99 15.28
C ALA A 67 -3.86 15.00 15.33
N LYS A 68 -2.62 14.50 15.41
CA LYS A 68 -1.43 15.34 15.40
C LYS A 68 -1.31 16.13 14.10
N LEU A 69 -1.54 15.48 12.98
CA LEU A 69 -1.48 16.10 11.67
C LEU A 69 -2.51 17.21 11.52
N HIS A 70 -3.74 16.98 11.99
CA HIS A 70 -4.81 17.98 11.96
C HIS A 70 -4.51 19.19 12.86
N GLN A 71 -3.76 19.00 13.97
CA GLN A 71 -3.33 20.10 14.81
C GLN A 71 -2.27 20.96 14.13
N GLU A 72 -1.42 20.38 13.32
CA GLU A 72 -0.34 21.08 12.61
C GLU A 72 -0.83 21.82 11.36
N LEU A 73 -1.94 21.40 10.79
CA LEU A 73 -2.46 21.95 9.53
C LEU A 73 -3.68 22.82 9.76
N LYS A 74 -3.75 23.96 9.07
CA LYS A 74 -4.90 24.87 9.15
C LYS A 74 -6.14 24.26 8.47
N LYS A 75 -5.95 23.44 7.43
CA LYS A 75 -7.02 22.78 6.71
C LYS A 75 -6.82 21.27 6.81
N PRO A 76 -7.82 20.52 7.28
CA PRO A 76 -7.65 19.10 7.48
C PRO A 76 -7.55 18.34 6.16
N ILE A 77 -6.71 17.31 6.18
CA ILE A 77 -6.59 16.33 5.10
C ILE A 77 -7.74 15.33 5.26
N GLU A 78 -8.32 14.90 4.15
CA GLU A 78 -9.39 13.91 4.17
C GLU A 78 -8.82 12.50 4.32
N PHE A 79 -9.24 11.81 5.36
CA PHE A 79 -8.93 10.40 5.59
C PHE A 79 -10.22 9.59 5.52
N ARG A 80 -10.23 8.57 4.67
CA ARG A 80 -11.40 7.69 4.50
C ARG A 80 -10.98 6.24 4.66
N SER A 81 -11.95 5.37 4.89
CA SER A 81 -11.71 3.92 4.89
C SER A 81 -12.40 3.27 3.70
N SER A 82 -11.87 2.13 3.28
CA SER A 82 -12.49 1.28 2.27
C SER A 82 -12.30 -0.18 2.66
N ASP A 83 -13.36 -0.95 2.57
CA ASP A 83 -13.32 -2.39 2.83
C ASP A 83 -12.52 -3.14 1.78
N ASP A 84 -12.28 -2.52 0.63
CA ASP A 84 -11.47 -3.11 -0.45
C ASP A 84 -9.98 -3.10 -0.14
N ILE A 85 -9.55 -2.29 0.82
CA ILE A 85 -8.14 -2.18 1.24
C ILE A 85 -7.96 -2.96 2.54
N LYS A 86 -7.10 -3.98 2.52
CA LYS A 86 -6.77 -4.78 3.71
C LYS A 86 -5.50 -4.28 4.39
N GLY A 87 -4.62 -3.65 3.65
CA GLY A 87 -3.39 -3.04 4.16
C GLY A 87 -2.90 -1.98 3.19
N GLY A 88 -2.02 -1.10 3.66
CA GLY A 88 -1.52 -0.01 2.85
C GLY A 88 -2.51 1.13 2.70
N PHE A 89 -2.40 1.90 1.63
CA PHE A 89 -3.25 3.07 1.41
C PHE A 89 -3.28 3.47 -0.05
N THR A 90 -4.27 4.28 -0.40
CA THR A 90 -4.25 5.08 -1.64
C THR A 90 -4.17 6.54 -1.25
N ILE A 91 -3.52 7.35 -2.07
CA ILE A 91 -3.37 8.78 -1.81
C ILE A 91 -3.57 9.57 -3.10
N SER A 92 -4.32 10.67 -2.99
CA SER A 92 -4.55 11.62 -4.07
C SER A 92 -4.11 13.01 -3.62
N PHE A 93 -3.56 13.78 -4.53
CA PHE A 93 -3.13 15.17 -4.28
C PHE A 93 -3.93 16.17 -5.12
N ASP A 94 -4.91 15.72 -5.87
CA ASP A 94 -5.72 16.54 -6.80
C ASP A 94 -7.22 16.38 -6.58
N ALA A 95 -7.61 16.25 -5.32
CA ALA A 95 -9.01 16.11 -4.89
C ALA A 95 -9.69 14.85 -5.44
N GLY A 96 -8.91 13.78 -5.60
CA GLY A 96 -9.43 12.49 -6.03
C GLY A 96 -9.52 12.29 -7.54
N LYS A 97 -9.06 13.24 -8.35
CA LYS A 97 -9.05 13.09 -9.81
C LYS A 97 -8.10 12.01 -10.28
N SER A 98 -6.96 11.88 -9.60
CA SER A 98 -6.02 10.80 -9.80
C SER A 98 -5.53 10.34 -8.43
N SER A 99 -5.13 9.08 -8.31
CA SER A 99 -4.63 8.54 -7.06
C SER A 99 -3.46 7.60 -7.31
N PHE A 100 -2.61 7.49 -6.30
CA PHE A 100 -1.53 6.51 -6.26
C PHE A 100 -1.95 5.37 -5.34
N ASP A 101 -1.88 4.16 -5.86
CA ASP A 101 -2.33 2.97 -5.15
C ASP A 101 -1.13 2.25 -4.52
N PHE A 102 -0.99 2.42 -3.20
CA PHE A 102 0.00 1.71 -2.37
C PHE A 102 -0.70 0.72 -1.44
N SER A 103 -1.82 0.16 -1.90
CA SER A 103 -2.49 -0.91 -1.16
C SER A 103 -1.65 -2.19 -1.20
N ASP A 104 -1.94 -3.10 -0.27
CA ASP A 104 -1.26 -4.40 -0.19
C ASP A 104 -1.40 -5.18 -1.50
N ALA A 105 -2.57 -5.19 -2.11
CA ALA A 105 -2.80 -5.89 -3.37
C ALA A 105 -1.92 -5.32 -4.50
N SER A 106 -1.84 -3.99 -4.63
CA SER A 106 -1.03 -3.34 -5.65
C SER A 106 0.46 -3.56 -5.43
N LEU A 107 0.91 -3.47 -4.18
CA LEU A 107 2.31 -3.72 -3.84
C LEU A 107 2.69 -5.19 -4.06
N ALA A 108 1.80 -6.12 -3.72
CA ALA A 108 2.02 -7.54 -3.96
C ALA A 108 2.12 -7.85 -5.46
N GLU A 109 1.25 -7.23 -6.26
CA GLU A 109 1.29 -7.37 -7.71
C GLU A 109 2.61 -6.85 -8.29
N TYR A 110 3.05 -5.68 -7.83
CA TYR A 110 4.34 -5.13 -8.24
C TYR A 110 5.50 -6.06 -7.89
N LEU A 111 5.54 -6.55 -6.64
CA LEU A 111 6.60 -7.47 -6.19
C LEU A 111 6.56 -8.78 -6.97
N SER A 112 5.38 -9.32 -7.23
CA SER A 112 5.24 -10.54 -8.03
C SER A 112 5.81 -10.34 -9.42
N GLY A 113 5.57 -9.18 -10.05
CA GLY A 113 6.12 -8.85 -11.35
C GLY A 113 7.65 -8.77 -11.34
N VAL A 114 8.22 -8.20 -10.29
CA VAL A 114 9.68 -8.09 -10.14
C VAL A 114 10.34 -9.44 -9.86
N LEU A 115 9.67 -10.31 -9.07
CA LEU A 115 10.22 -11.60 -8.66
C LEU A 115 9.96 -12.72 -9.67
N HIS A 116 9.01 -12.56 -10.57
CA HIS A 116 8.65 -13.61 -11.55
C HIS A 116 9.83 -14.13 -12.36
N PRO A 117 10.75 -13.31 -12.88
CA PRO A 117 11.89 -13.83 -13.62
C PRO A 117 12.76 -14.78 -12.79
N ASP A 118 13.02 -14.44 -11.52
CA ASP A 118 13.83 -15.27 -10.63
C ASP A 118 13.09 -16.53 -10.24
N VAL A 119 11.80 -16.43 -9.92
CA VAL A 119 10.95 -17.58 -9.62
C VAL A 119 10.86 -18.52 -10.84
N ALA A 120 10.69 -17.96 -12.03
CA ALA A 120 10.66 -18.75 -13.25
C ALA A 120 11.96 -19.52 -13.48
N SER A 121 13.11 -18.90 -13.22
CA SER A 121 14.41 -19.54 -13.30
C SER A 121 14.53 -20.71 -12.32
N LEU A 122 14.17 -20.49 -11.07
CA LEU A 122 14.19 -21.50 -10.03
C LEU A 122 13.30 -22.69 -10.38
N LEU A 123 12.10 -22.41 -10.89
CA LEU A 123 11.17 -23.45 -11.33
C LEU A 123 11.71 -24.25 -12.50
N LYS A 124 12.36 -23.59 -13.46
CA LYS A 124 13.00 -24.27 -14.58
C LYS A 124 14.11 -25.23 -14.11
N GLU A 125 14.94 -24.78 -13.18
CA GLU A 125 16.00 -25.63 -12.60
C GLU A 125 15.39 -26.83 -11.89
N ALA A 126 14.38 -26.61 -11.06
CA ALA A 126 13.72 -27.68 -10.32
C ALA A 126 13.08 -28.71 -11.25
N VAL A 127 12.38 -28.25 -12.30
CA VAL A 127 11.75 -29.14 -13.29
C VAL A 127 12.79 -29.84 -14.15
N GLY A 128 13.89 -29.17 -14.49
CA GLY A 128 14.98 -29.76 -15.25
C GLY A 128 15.72 -30.87 -14.52
N GLN A 129 15.66 -30.91 -13.21
CA GLN A 129 16.28 -31.95 -12.37
C GLN A 129 15.37 -33.19 -12.17
N LEU A 130 14.13 -33.08 -12.57
CA LEU A 130 13.20 -34.20 -12.51
C LEU A 130 13.30 -35.10 -13.75
#